data_49662fc904f0b16db852182789409c9c
#
_entry.id   49662fc904f0b16db852182789409c9c
#
_cell.length_a   1.000
_cell.length_b   1.000
_cell.length_c   1.000
_cell.angle_alpha   90.00
_cell.angle_beta   90.00
_cell.angle_gamma   90.00
#
_symmetry.space_group_name_H-M   'P 1'
#
loop_
_entity.id
_entity.type
_entity.pdbx_description
1 polymer ?
#
loop_
_entity_poly.entity_id
_entity_poly.type
_entity_poly.pdbx_seq_one_letter_code
_entity_poly.pdbx_strand_id
1 'polypeptide(L)'
;IAIDFKDMDITSHPELGRDADDFRPEWDKFGLWDLTMKNDETIFRAYSMANHPAEGNIVMLNIRIATPPWDRQRNGWMNVNPGICSSFVFGCKIGDKVTISGPYGEFFIKETEAEMLYIGGGAGMAPMRSHLFHLFHTLRTNRKVTYWYGGRSKRELFYLDHFKNIEKEFPNFQFHIVLSEPMEGDNWKVKKNVDDKEGDGFTGFVHQAVIDQYLTKHESPEDIEFYFCGPPLMNKAVLQMVDDWGVPPENVAFDDFGG
;
A
#
# COMPACT_ATOMS: atom_id res chain seq x y z
N ILE A 1 9.77 8.65 26.35
CA ILE A 1 9.16 9.77 25.62
C ILE A 1 7.64 9.70 25.72
N ALA A 2 7.00 10.85 25.65
CA ALA A 2 5.56 10.96 25.47
C ALA A 2 5.29 11.85 24.24
N ILE A 3 4.35 11.44 23.41
CA ILE A 3 3.96 12.18 22.21
C ILE A 3 2.44 12.33 22.23
N ASP A 4 1.99 13.55 22.36
CA ASP A 4 0.58 13.90 22.31
C ASP A 4 0.14 14.07 20.85
N PHE A 5 -0.95 13.44 20.47
CA PHE A 5 -1.44 13.50 19.09
C PHE A 5 -1.89 14.92 18.70
N LYS A 6 -2.30 15.74 19.66
CA LYS A 6 -2.62 17.17 19.42
C LYS A 6 -1.44 17.99 18.88
N ASP A 7 -0.20 17.53 19.12
CA ASP A 7 1.03 18.20 18.70
C ASP A 7 1.58 17.65 17.36
N MET A 8 0.91 16.63 16.80
CA MET A 8 1.28 16.06 15.51
C MET A 8 0.90 17.00 14.37
N ASP A 9 1.81 17.14 13.42
CA ASP A 9 1.52 17.82 12.16
C ASP A 9 0.94 16.81 11.16
N ILE A 10 -0.36 16.93 10.90
CA ILE A 10 -1.06 16.14 9.88
C ILE A 10 -1.34 16.95 8.62
N THR A 11 -0.66 18.09 8.47
CA THR A 11 -0.82 18.93 7.28
C THR A 11 -0.34 18.23 6.02
N SER A 12 -0.87 18.69 4.91
CA SER A 12 -0.63 18.14 3.60
C SER A 12 0.83 18.28 3.17
N HIS A 13 1.33 17.24 2.54
CA HIS A 13 2.55 17.27 1.75
C HIS A 13 2.18 16.98 0.29
N PRO A 14 1.82 18.02 -0.49
CA PRO A 14 1.37 17.86 -1.88
C PRO A 14 2.36 17.12 -2.77
N GLU A 15 3.65 17.26 -2.48
CA GLU A 15 4.72 16.53 -3.14
C GLU A 15 4.66 15.01 -2.93
N LEU A 16 3.92 14.55 -1.91
CA LEU A 16 3.66 13.15 -1.64
C LEU A 16 2.28 12.69 -2.15
N GLY A 17 1.57 13.56 -2.86
CA GLY A 17 0.24 13.28 -3.40
C GLY A 17 -0.83 13.05 -2.33
N ARG A 18 -0.62 13.59 -1.12
CA ARG A 18 -1.51 13.45 0.02
C ARG A 18 -2.06 14.80 0.45
N ASP A 19 -3.37 14.92 0.51
CA ASP A 19 -4.06 16.01 1.17
C ASP A 19 -4.41 15.59 2.60
N ALA A 20 -3.72 16.19 3.59
CA ALA A 20 -3.91 15.84 4.99
C ALA A 20 -5.26 16.31 5.54
N ASP A 21 -5.81 17.37 4.96
CA ASP A 21 -7.11 17.91 5.39
C ASP A 21 -8.26 16.92 5.14
N ASP A 22 -8.08 15.95 4.25
CA ASP A 22 -9.06 14.89 4.00
C ASP A 22 -9.33 14.00 5.22
N PHE A 23 -8.40 13.90 6.17
CA PHE A 23 -8.52 13.05 7.35
C PHE A 23 -8.80 13.80 8.64
N ARG A 24 -8.72 15.13 8.68
CA ARG A 24 -9.01 15.92 9.85
C ARG A 24 -10.41 15.68 10.42
N PRO A 25 -11.49 15.59 9.62
CA PRO A 25 -12.82 15.29 10.13
C PRO A 25 -12.90 13.95 10.88
N GLU A 26 -12.13 12.93 10.49
CA GLU A 26 -12.06 11.66 11.21
C GLU A 26 -11.30 11.80 12.54
N TRP A 27 -10.21 12.56 12.53
CA TRP A 27 -9.45 12.87 13.76
C TRP A 27 -10.32 13.58 14.78
N ASP A 28 -11.11 14.55 14.34
CA ASP A 28 -12.07 15.28 15.19
C ASP A 28 -13.18 14.34 15.68
N LYS A 29 -13.82 13.62 14.76
CA LYS A 29 -14.94 12.72 15.05
C LYS A 29 -14.59 11.63 16.06
N PHE A 30 -13.39 11.07 15.97
CA PHE A 30 -12.94 9.97 16.81
C PHE A 30 -12.08 10.41 17.98
N GLY A 31 -11.87 11.72 18.18
CA GLY A 31 -11.07 12.26 19.28
C GLY A 31 -9.62 11.77 19.29
N LEU A 32 -9.00 11.66 18.09
CA LEU A 32 -7.61 11.21 18.02
C LEU A 32 -6.65 12.19 18.67
N TRP A 33 -6.98 13.47 18.68
CA TRP A 33 -6.18 14.52 19.31
C TRP A 33 -5.96 14.32 20.82
N ASP A 34 -6.85 13.57 21.48
CA ASP A 34 -6.79 13.29 22.92
C ASP A 34 -5.88 12.12 23.26
N LEU A 35 -5.36 11.42 22.24
CA LEU A 35 -4.46 10.28 22.45
C LEU A 35 -3.05 10.75 22.80
N THR A 36 -2.39 9.98 23.65
CA THR A 36 -0.97 10.16 24.01
C THR A 36 -0.26 8.82 23.91
N MET A 37 0.80 8.75 23.13
CA MET A 37 1.71 7.61 23.11
C MET A 37 2.79 7.81 24.18
N LYS A 38 3.07 6.77 24.95
CA LYS A 38 4.15 6.75 25.94
C LYS A 38 5.11 5.59 25.67
N ASN A 39 6.39 5.85 25.78
CA ASN A 39 7.42 4.83 25.66
C ASN A 39 8.67 5.20 26.43
N ASP A 40 9.19 4.29 27.23
CA ASP A 40 10.38 4.44 28.07
C ASP A 40 11.54 3.54 27.63
N GLU A 41 11.34 2.72 26.60
CA GLU A 41 12.32 1.80 26.08
C GLU A 41 12.74 2.12 24.65
N THR A 42 13.97 1.77 24.29
CA THR A 42 14.41 1.83 22.88
C THR A 42 13.81 0.69 22.11
N ILE A 43 13.04 0.99 21.07
CA ILE A 43 12.47 0.01 20.17
C ILE A 43 12.74 0.39 18.71
N PHE A 44 12.63 -0.58 17.83
CA PHE A 44 12.61 -0.33 16.37
C PHE A 44 11.50 -1.14 15.70
N ARG A 45 11.12 -0.70 14.49
CA ARG A 45 10.20 -1.41 13.61
C ARG A 45 10.74 -1.36 12.19
N ALA A 46 10.50 -2.44 11.45
CA ALA A 46 10.80 -2.50 10.03
C ALA A 46 9.71 -1.77 9.23
N TYR A 47 10.15 -1.10 8.17
CA TYR A 47 9.27 -0.46 7.18
C TYR A 47 9.84 -0.72 5.79
N SER A 48 8.98 -1.12 4.86
CA SER A 48 9.37 -1.32 3.47
C SER A 48 9.61 0.02 2.79
N MET A 49 10.67 0.11 2.01
CA MET A 49 11.00 1.33 1.24
C MET A 49 10.07 1.47 0.03
N ALA A 50 9.59 2.69 -0.19
CA ALA A 50 8.77 3.05 -1.35
C ALA A 50 9.60 3.60 -2.51
N ASN A 51 10.78 4.13 -2.25
CA ASN A 51 11.70 4.58 -3.29
C ASN A 51 12.52 3.41 -3.87
N HIS A 52 13.01 3.58 -5.08
CA HIS A 52 13.99 2.67 -5.68
C HIS A 52 15.39 3.32 -5.71
N PRO A 53 16.47 2.55 -5.87
CA PRO A 53 17.83 3.07 -5.70
C PRO A 53 18.19 4.27 -6.58
N ALA A 54 17.63 4.37 -7.79
CA ALA A 54 17.94 5.47 -8.71
C ALA A 54 17.29 6.82 -8.33
N GLU A 55 16.43 6.85 -7.31
CA GLU A 55 15.87 8.11 -6.77
C GLU A 55 16.87 8.87 -5.87
N GLY A 56 18.06 8.32 -5.65
CA GLY A 56 19.16 8.98 -4.94
C GLY A 56 19.26 8.61 -3.45
N ASN A 57 19.95 9.44 -2.67
CA ASN A 57 20.22 9.20 -1.26
C ASN A 57 19.00 9.57 -0.38
N ILE A 58 17.88 8.93 -0.63
CA ILE A 58 16.65 9.10 0.14
C ILE A 58 16.14 7.74 0.61
N VAL A 59 15.41 7.75 1.72
CA VAL A 59 14.57 6.63 2.18
C VAL A 59 13.15 7.15 2.26
N MET A 60 12.28 6.62 1.40
CA MET A 60 10.87 6.96 1.38
C MET A 60 10.07 5.82 2.00
N LEU A 61 9.27 6.14 3.00
CA LEU A 61 8.45 5.18 3.75
C LEU A 61 6.99 5.57 3.72
N ASN A 62 6.11 4.60 3.67
CA ASN A 62 4.68 4.79 3.82
C ASN A 62 4.25 4.29 5.20
N ILE A 63 3.99 5.23 6.10
CA ILE A 63 3.70 4.91 7.49
C ILE A 63 2.27 5.33 7.82
N ARG A 64 1.46 4.36 8.22
CA ARG A 64 0.13 4.61 8.78
C ARG A 64 0.23 4.81 10.29
N ILE A 65 -0.44 5.84 10.82
CA ILE A 65 -0.58 5.99 12.27
C ILE A 65 -1.36 4.78 12.83
N ALA A 66 -0.79 4.13 13.83
CA ALA A 66 -1.43 3.01 14.51
C ALA A 66 -2.12 3.52 15.78
N THR A 67 -3.45 3.59 15.74
CA THR A 67 -4.29 3.96 16.88
C THR A 67 -4.60 2.74 17.74
N PRO A 68 -5.01 2.92 19.01
CA PRO A 68 -5.63 1.86 19.77
C PRO A 68 -6.85 1.27 19.04
N PRO A 69 -7.23 0.02 19.29
CA PRO A 69 -8.46 -0.51 18.75
C PRO A 69 -9.68 0.28 19.24
N TRP A 70 -10.67 0.44 18.37
CA TRP A 70 -11.94 1.09 18.72
C TRP A 70 -12.89 0.08 19.37
N ASP A 71 -13.30 0.36 20.60
CA ASP A 71 -14.33 -0.41 21.29
C ASP A 71 -15.71 0.11 20.89
N ARG A 72 -16.40 -0.67 20.07
CA ARG A 72 -17.76 -0.31 19.59
C ARG A 72 -18.80 -0.27 20.70
N GLN A 73 -18.61 -1.05 21.78
CA GLN A 73 -19.57 -1.10 22.90
C GLN A 73 -19.45 0.14 23.77
N ARG A 74 -18.23 0.63 23.99
CA ARG A 74 -17.93 1.82 24.78
C ARG A 74 -17.93 3.10 23.96
N ASN A 75 -18.01 2.99 22.63
CA ASN A 75 -17.89 4.09 21.68
C ASN A 75 -16.65 4.93 21.93
N GLY A 76 -15.48 4.28 22.07
CA GLY A 76 -14.23 4.96 22.39
C GLY A 76 -13.00 4.07 22.15
N TRP A 77 -11.83 4.64 22.29
CA TRP A 77 -10.58 3.91 22.15
C TRP A 77 -10.36 2.96 23.34
N MET A 78 -9.85 1.77 23.06
CA MET A 78 -9.37 0.88 24.12
C MET A 78 -8.21 1.54 24.86
N ASN A 79 -8.10 1.28 26.17
CA ASN A 79 -7.02 1.81 26.99
C ASN A 79 -5.72 1.01 26.79
N VAL A 80 -5.17 1.11 25.58
CA VAL A 80 -3.86 0.57 25.21
C VAL A 80 -3.04 1.66 24.53
N ASN A 81 -1.72 1.53 24.60
CA ASN A 81 -0.84 2.54 24.02
C ASN A 81 -0.99 2.58 22.49
N PRO A 82 -1.03 3.75 21.86
CA PRO A 82 -0.91 3.85 20.40
C PRO A 82 0.40 3.26 19.89
N GLY A 83 0.48 2.99 18.59
CA GLY A 83 1.68 2.46 17.96
C GLY A 83 2.90 3.36 18.17
N ILE A 84 3.93 2.84 18.85
CA ILE A 84 5.05 3.64 19.33
C ILE A 84 5.84 4.29 18.18
N CYS A 85 6.32 3.49 17.23
CA CYS A 85 7.13 4.02 16.13
C CYS A 85 6.33 4.91 15.18
N SER A 86 5.07 4.56 14.86
CA SER A 86 4.24 5.40 14.02
C SER A 86 3.93 6.74 14.68
N SER A 87 3.58 6.76 15.97
CA SER A 87 3.36 8.00 16.72
C SER A 87 4.64 8.86 16.80
N PHE A 88 5.80 8.21 16.97
CA PHE A 88 7.09 8.92 16.94
C PHE A 88 7.31 9.62 15.60
N VAL A 89 7.11 8.91 14.49
CA VAL A 89 7.29 9.48 13.14
C VAL A 89 6.33 10.64 12.88
N PHE A 90 5.05 10.50 13.27
CA PHE A 90 4.07 11.59 13.15
C PHE A 90 4.35 12.79 14.06
N GLY A 91 5.09 12.58 15.15
CA GLY A 91 5.56 13.66 16.03
C GLY A 91 6.85 14.34 15.52
N CYS A 92 7.55 13.77 14.55
CA CYS A 92 8.75 14.36 13.96
C CYS A 92 8.40 15.59 13.10
N LYS A 93 9.33 16.55 13.09
CA LYS A 93 9.26 17.76 12.26
C LYS A 93 10.34 17.73 11.21
N ILE A 94 10.14 18.50 10.15
CA ILE A 94 11.16 18.66 9.09
C ILE A 94 12.47 19.12 9.71
N GLY A 95 13.54 18.38 9.44
CA GLY A 95 14.88 18.63 10.00
C GLY A 95 15.25 17.77 11.21
N ASP A 96 14.29 17.05 11.80
CA ASP A 96 14.58 16.11 12.87
C ASP A 96 15.44 14.94 12.37
N LYS A 97 16.36 14.49 13.23
CA LYS A 97 17.23 13.36 12.91
C LYS A 97 16.64 12.07 13.47
N VAL A 98 16.49 11.08 12.60
CA VAL A 98 16.01 9.75 12.93
C VAL A 98 17.11 8.73 12.67
N THR A 99 17.37 7.86 13.66
CA THR A 99 18.34 6.75 13.48
C THR A 99 17.65 5.61 12.74
N ILE A 100 18.20 5.24 11.59
CA ILE A 100 17.74 4.11 10.79
C ILE A 100 18.88 3.12 10.56
N SER A 101 18.53 1.87 10.26
CA SER A 101 19.45 0.82 9.86
C SER A 101 18.86 0.01 8.72
N GLY A 102 19.70 -0.62 7.90
CA GLY A 102 19.27 -1.40 6.76
C GLY A 102 20.16 -1.17 5.53
N PRO A 103 19.73 -1.58 4.33
CA PRO A 103 18.46 -2.27 4.07
C PRO A 103 18.45 -3.71 4.60
N TYR A 104 17.26 -4.21 4.95
CA TYR A 104 17.01 -5.60 5.35
C TYR A 104 15.88 -6.19 4.52
N GLY A 105 15.68 -7.51 4.62
CA GLY A 105 14.59 -8.23 3.96
C GLY A 105 15.01 -8.92 2.68
N GLU A 106 14.09 -9.75 2.15
CA GLU A 106 14.34 -10.64 1.01
C GLU A 106 13.22 -10.55 -0.06
N PHE A 107 12.43 -9.49 -0.01
CA PHE A 107 11.36 -9.28 -1.00
C PHE A 107 11.94 -8.63 -2.26
N PHE A 108 12.43 -9.47 -3.16
CA PHE A 108 13.11 -9.05 -4.39
C PHE A 108 12.36 -9.47 -5.65
N ILE A 109 12.57 -8.71 -6.73
CA ILE A 109 12.16 -9.08 -8.08
C ILE A 109 12.99 -10.28 -8.54
N LYS A 110 12.34 -11.30 -9.08
CA LYS A 110 13.03 -12.48 -9.63
C LYS A 110 13.55 -12.17 -11.05
N GLU A 111 14.70 -12.70 -11.34
CA GLU A 111 15.36 -12.58 -12.66
C GLU A 111 14.85 -13.65 -13.62
N THR A 112 13.65 -13.49 -14.14
CA THR A 112 12.99 -14.37 -15.10
C THR A 112 12.36 -13.56 -16.23
N GLU A 113 11.77 -14.24 -17.21
CA GLU A 113 10.97 -13.63 -18.28
C GLU A 113 9.45 -13.83 -18.07
N ALA A 114 9.03 -14.43 -16.96
CA ALA A 114 7.63 -14.70 -16.68
C ALA A 114 6.81 -13.40 -16.55
N GLU A 115 5.52 -13.50 -16.84
CA GLU A 115 4.59 -12.42 -16.56
C GLU A 115 4.54 -12.11 -15.06
N MET A 116 4.33 -10.84 -14.69
CA MET A 116 4.30 -10.40 -13.29
C MET A 116 2.94 -9.80 -12.95
N LEU A 117 2.37 -10.23 -11.84
CA LEU A 117 1.15 -9.68 -11.29
C LEU A 117 1.41 -9.15 -9.87
N TYR A 118 1.28 -7.84 -9.72
CA TYR A 118 1.45 -7.13 -8.46
C TYR A 118 0.10 -6.86 -7.80
N ILE A 119 0.00 -7.08 -6.48
CA ILE A 119 -1.18 -6.73 -5.67
C ILE A 119 -0.73 -5.92 -4.46
N GLY A 120 -1.20 -4.70 -4.33
CA GLY A 120 -0.89 -3.82 -3.20
C GLY A 120 -2.14 -3.39 -2.44
N GLY A 121 -2.01 -3.18 -1.13
CA GLY A 121 -3.09 -2.65 -0.31
C GLY A 121 -2.58 -1.75 0.80
N GLY A 122 -3.13 -0.54 0.92
CA GLY A 122 -2.72 0.41 1.95
C GLY A 122 -1.21 0.70 1.93
N ALA A 123 -0.55 0.60 3.09
CA ALA A 123 0.90 0.82 3.21
C ALA A 123 1.75 -0.21 2.44
N GLY A 124 1.18 -1.39 2.12
CA GLY A 124 1.82 -2.42 1.28
C GLY A 124 2.12 -1.96 -0.15
N MET A 125 1.63 -0.80 -0.54
CA MET A 125 2.02 -0.16 -1.78
C MET A 125 3.50 0.27 -1.80
N ALA A 126 4.16 0.47 -0.65
CA ALA A 126 5.55 0.89 -0.61
C ALA A 126 6.50 -0.02 -1.42
N PRO A 127 6.61 -1.33 -1.14
CA PRO A 127 7.48 -2.19 -1.93
C PRO A 127 6.99 -2.35 -3.38
N MET A 128 5.68 -2.27 -3.64
CA MET A 128 5.16 -2.29 -5.01
C MET A 128 5.71 -1.11 -5.83
N ARG A 129 5.69 0.10 -5.26
CA ARG A 129 6.26 1.28 -5.92
C ARG A 129 7.75 1.12 -6.18
N SER A 130 8.50 0.67 -5.19
CA SER A 130 9.94 0.44 -5.32
C SER A 130 10.26 -0.54 -6.47
N HIS A 131 9.59 -1.69 -6.51
CA HIS A 131 9.76 -2.70 -7.55
C HIS A 131 9.37 -2.16 -8.95
N LEU A 132 8.18 -1.57 -9.08
CA LEU A 132 7.67 -1.09 -10.37
C LEU A 132 8.54 0.04 -10.93
N PHE A 133 9.00 0.96 -10.09
CA PHE A 133 9.92 2.00 -10.52
C PHE A 133 11.27 1.42 -10.97
N HIS A 134 11.79 0.43 -10.28
CA HIS A 134 13.02 -0.27 -10.69
C HIS A 134 12.84 -1.00 -12.02
N LEU A 135 11.75 -1.75 -12.17
CA LEU A 135 11.42 -2.48 -13.41
C LEU A 135 11.36 -1.58 -14.64
N PHE A 136 10.65 -0.46 -14.52
CA PHE A 136 10.34 0.38 -15.67
C PHE A 136 11.37 1.50 -15.89
N HIS A 137 11.84 2.16 -14.84
CA HIS A 137 12.78 3.28 -15.01
C HIS A 137 14.26 2.87 -15.01
N THR A 138 14.62 1.75 -14.39
CA THR A 138 16.01 1.26 -14.35
C THR A 138 16.21 0.11 -15.33
N LEU A 139 15.45 -0.98 -15.20
CA LEU A 139 15.65 -2.18 -16.02
C LEU A 139 15.01 -2.08 -17.41
N ARG A 140 14.05 -1.17 -17.59
CA ARG A 140 13.30 -1.03 -18.86
C ARG A 140 12.73 -2.37 -19.32
N THR A 141 12.12 -3.10 -18.40
CA THR A 141 11.64 -4.47 -18.64
C THR A 141 10.67 -4.57 -19.80
N ASN A 142 10.77 -5.65 -20.57
CA ASN A 142 9.79 -6.00 -21.61
C ASN A 142 8.75 -7.02 -21.11
N ARG A 143 8.86 -7.49 -19.86
CA ARG A 143 7.91 -8.42 -19.27
C ARG A 143 6.53 -7.77 -19.21
N LYS A 144 5.48 -8.57 -19.38
CA LYS A 144 4.11 -8.12 -19.13
C LYS A 144 3.92 -7.97 -17.62
N VAL A 145 3.48 -6.81 -17.19
CA VAL A 145 3.29 -6.48 -15.76
C VAL A 145 1.92 -5.89 -15.54
N THR A 146 1.18 -6.43 -14.58
CA THR A 146 -0.07 -5.84 -14.12
C THR A 146 0.02 -5.48 -12.64
N TYR A 147 -0.50 -4.32 -12.27
CA TYR A 147 -0.56 -3.89 -10.88
C TYR A 147 -2.00 -3.62 -10.45
N TRP A 148 -2.45 -4.33 -9.43
CA TRP A 148 -3.77 -4.23 -8.83
C TRP A 148 -3.67 -3.59 -7.45
N TYR A 149 -4.19 -2.37 -7.33
CA TYR A 149 -4.10 -1.60 -6.11
C TYR A 149 -5.46 -1.52 -5.41
N GLY A 150 -5.54 -2.16 -4.22
CA GLY A 150 -6.75 -2.22 -3.40
C GLY A 150 -6.78 -1.12 -2.33
N GLY A 151 -7.92 -0.48 -2.18
CA GLY A 151 -8.22 0.45 -1.09
C GLY A 151 -9.70 0.39 -0.71
N ARG A 152 -10.09 1.04 0.40
CA ARG A 152 -11.52 1.16 0.72
C ARG A 152 -12.18 2.22 -0.14
N SER A 153 -11.62 3.42 -0.19
CA SER A 153 -12.10 4.55 -0.96
C SER A 153 -10.94 5.24 -1.68
N LYS A 154 -11.26 6.10 -2.63
CA LYS A 154 -10.26 6.80 -3.45
C LYS A 154 -9.29 7.65 -2.62
N ARG A 155 -9.74 8.28 -1.54
CA ARG A 155 -8.91 9.10 -0.67
C ARG A 155 -7.84 8.31 0.11
N GLU A 156 -7.95 6.98 0.18
CA GLU A 156 -6.95 6.11 0.82
C GLU A 156 -5.84 5.67 -0.14
N LEU A 157 -5.96 6.02 -1.41
CA LEU A 157 -4.98 5.69 -2.44
C LEU A 157 -3.98 6.82 -2.60
N PHE A 158 -2.72 6.47 -2.80
CA PHE A 158 -1.64 7.42 -3.01
C PHE A 158 -0.73 6.98 -4.17
N TYR A 159 0.07 7.90 -4.72
CA TYR A 159 0.95 7.72 -5.88
C TYR A 159 0.23 7.29 -7.18
N LEU A 160 -1.08 7.55 -7.31
CA LEU A 160 -1.85 7.13 -8.49
C LEU A 160 -1.26 7.66 -9.80
N ASP A 161 -0.82 8.91 -9.80
CA ASP A 161 -0.23 9.54 -10.99
C ASP A 161 1.11 8.91 -11.38
N HIS A 162 1.87 8.38 -10.42
CA HIS A 162 3.11 7.67 -10.69
C HIS A 162 2.84 6.43 -11.56
N PHE A 163 1.87 5.60 -11.18
CA PHE A 163 1.54 4.38 -11.92
C PHE A 163 0.84 4.67 -13.24
N LYS A 164 -0.03 5.68 -13.29
CA LYS A 164 -0.64 6.14 -14.54
C LYS A 164 0.39 6.67 -15.53
N ASN A 165 1.48 7.27 -15.05
CA ASN A 165 2.56 7.72 -15.90
C ASN A 165 3.38 6.55 -16.46
N ILE A 166 3.66 5.53 -15.64
CA ILE A 166 4.29 4.28 -16.13
C ILE A 166 3.39 3.63 -17.20
N GLU A 167 2.09 3.53 -16.98
CA GLU A 167 1.14 2.94 -17.93
C GLU A 167 1.09 3.70 -19.27
N LYS A 168 1.24 5.02 -19.26
CA LYS A 168 1.33 5.83 -20.48
C LYS A 168 2.64 5.64 -21.26
N GLU A 169 3.75 5.46 -20.53
CA GLU A 169 5.10 5.33 -21.11
C GLU A 169 5.37 3.90 -21.60
N PHE A 170 4.84 2.89 -20.88
CA PHE A 170 5.17 1.48 -21.12
C PHE A 170 3.93 0.65 -21.48
N PRO A 171 3.79 0.23 -22.75
CA PRO A 171 2.60 -0.51 -23.22
C PRO A 171 2.46 -1.92 -22.63
N ASN A 172 3.52 -2.45 -22.02
CA ASN A 172 3.54 -3.73 -21.32
C ASN A 172 3.17 -3.64 -19.84
N PHE A 173 2.73 -2.46 -19.35
CA PHE A 173 2.24 -2.24 -18.01
C PHE A 173 0.74 -1.89 -18.01
N GLN A 174 -0.01 -2.49 -17.10
CA GLN A 174 -1.41 -2.14 -16.84
C GLN A 174 -1.62 -1.86 -15.35
N PHE A 175 -2.34 -0.78 -15.06
CA PHE A 175 -2.65 -0.37 -13.69
C PHE A 175 -4.15 -0.41 -13.41
N HIS A 176 -4.55 -1.16 -12.39
CA HIS A 176 -5.94 -1.36 -12.00
C HIS A 176 -6.17 -0.97 -10.55
N ILE A 177 -7.20 -0.19 -10.31
CA ILE A 177 -7.62 0.23 -8.97
C ILE A 177 -8.88 -0.55 -8.59
N VAL A 178 -8.95 -1.01 -7.33
CA VAL A 178 -10.10 -1.72 -6.79
C VAL A 178 -10.51 -1.09 -5.47
N LEU A 179 -11.73 -0.59 -5.36
CA LEU A 179 -12.27 0.00 -4.13
C LEU A 179 -13.30 -0.92 -3.49
N SER A 180 -13.09 -1.30 -2.23
CA SER A 180 -14.05 -2.14 -1.50
C SER A 180 -15.26 -1.36 -0.98
N GLU A 181 -15.09 -0.09 -0.69
CA GLU A 181 -16.09 0.80 -0.11
C GLU A 181 -16.00 2.20 -0.74
N PRO A 182 -16.26 2.33 -2.08
CA PRO A 182 -16.22 3.65 -2.71
C PRO A 182 -17.24 4.58 -2.07
N MET A 183 -16.83 5.81 -1.80
CA MET A 183 -17.68 6.84 -1.20
C MET A 183 -18.43 7.61 -2.30
N GLU A 184 -19.57 8.20 -1.95
CA GLU A 184 -20.33 9.04 -2.89
C GLU A 184 -19.48 10.18 -3.48
N GLY A 185 -18.61 10.79 -2.66
CA GLY A 185 -17.68 11.83 -3.09
C GLY A 185 -16.57 11.37 -4.04
N ASP A 186 -16.31 10.06 -4.15
CA ASP A 186 -15.29 9.52 -5.07
C ASP A 186 -15.72 9.66 -6.53
N ASN A 187 -17.02 9.83 -6.83
CA ASN A 187 -17.60 9.81 -8.18
C ASN A 187 -17.11 8.62 -9.02
N TRP A 188 -17.00 7.45 -8.36
CA TRP A 188 -16.34 6.27 -8.87
C TRP A 188 -17.09 5.64 -10.04
N LYS A 189 -16.44 5.55 -11.19
CA LYS A 189 -16.97 4.87 -12.38
C LYS A 189 -16.40 3.45 -12.45
N VAL A 190 -17.27 2.46 -12.33
CA VAL A 190 -16.85 1.05 -12.36
C VAL A 190 -16.51 0.65 -13.79
N LYS A 191 -15.32 0.05 -13.98
CA LYS A 191 -14.90 -0.54 -15.24
C LYS A 191 -15.71 -1.78 -15.59
N LYS A 192 -16.03 -1.98 -16.86
CA LYS A 192 -16.68 -3.18 -17.39
C LYS A 192 -15.72 -4.36 -17.49
N ASN A 193 -14.47 -4.09 -17.82
CA ASN A 193 -13.36 -5.06 -17.95
C ASN A 193 -12.00 -4.33 -17.89
N VAL A 194 -10.90 -5.06 -17.98
CA VAL A 194 -9.54 -4.50 -17.91
C VAL A 194 -9.22 -3.49 -19.01
N ASP A 195 -9.84 -3.60 -20.18
CA ASP A 195 -9.61 -2.73 -21.34
C ASP A 195 -10.51 -1.47 -21.34
N ASP A 196 -11.45 -1.37 -20.41
CA ASP A 196 -12.35 -0.20 -20.30
C ASP A 196 -11.55 1.03 -19.87
N LYS A 197 -11.47 2.00 -20.77
CA LYS A 197 -10.75 3.27 -20.57
C LYS A 197 -11.64 4.39 -20.03
N GLU A 198 -12.95 4.18 -19.95
CA GLU A 198 -13.91 5.18 -19.45
C GLU A 198 -14.18 5.06 -17.95
N GLY A 199 -13.96 3.85 -17.38
CA GLY A 199 -14.07 3.60 -15.95
C GLY A 199 -12.80 3.94 -15.20
N ASP A 200 -12.94 4.24 -13.89
CA ASP A 200 -11.82 4.53 -13.00
C ASP A 200 -11.15 3.24 -12.46
N GLY A 201 -11.95 2.19 -12.24
CA GLY A 201 -11.48 0.91 -11.71
C GLY A 201 -12.63 -0.01 -11.32
N PHE A 202 -12.34 -1.02 -10.50
CA PHE A 202 -13.31 -2.03 -10.08
C PHE A 202 -13.82 -1.79 -8.66
N THR A 203 -14.85 -2.54 -8.25
CA THR A 203 -15.37 -2.54 -6.89
C THR A 203 -15.26 -3.92 -6.27
N GLY A 204 -15.14 -3.97 -4.93
CA GLY A 204 -15.00 -5.20 -4.16
C GLY A 204 -13.59 -5.42 -3.63
N PHE A 205 -13.29 -6.66 -3.27
CA PHE A 205 -11.95 -7.01 -2.80
C PHE A 205 -10.99 -7.24 -3.96
N VAL A 206 -9.75 -6.77 -3.80
CA VAL A 206 -8.75 -6.78 -4.88
C VAL A 206 -8.47 -8.19 -5.43
N HIS A 207 -8.34 -9.21 -4.57
CA HIS A 207 -8.14 -10.60 -5.02
C HIS A 207 -9.30 -11.10 -5.87
N GLN A 208 -10.56 -10.76 -5.50
CA GLN A 208 -11.72 -11.16 -6.29
C GLN A 208 -11.75 -10.47 -7.66
N ALA A 209 -11.42 -9.18 -7.70
CA ALA A 209 -11.30 -8.48 -8.98
C ALA A 209 -10.22 -9.07 -9.89
N VAL A 210 -9.07 -9.49 -9.32
CA VAL A 210 -8.02 -10.22 -10.06
C VAL A 210 -8.56 -11.52 -10.64
N ILE A 211 -9.27 -12.32 -9.84
CA ILE A 211 -9.91 -13.57 -10.32
C ILE A 211 -10.86 -13.27 -11.48
N ASP A 212 -11.85 -12.40 -11.26
CA ASP A 212 -12.96 -12.18 -12.18
C ASP A 212 -12.54 -11.53 -13.49
N GLN A 213 -11.57 -10.61 -13.40
CA GLN A 213 -11.21 -9.78 -14.54
C GLN A 213 -9.96 -10.25 -15.27
N TYR A 214 -9.12 -11.05 -14.61
CA TYR A 214 -7.83 -11.43 -15.15
C TYR A 214 -7.60 -12.95 -15.19
N LEU A 215 -7.55 -13.63 -14.07
CA LEU A 215 -7.16 -15.04 -14.00
C LEU A 215 -8.12 -15.96 -14.76
N THR A 216 -9.45 -15.74 -14.65
CA THR A 216 -10.45 -16.52 -15.38
C THR A 216 -10.31 -16.47 -16.90
N LYS A 217 -9.57 -15.50 -17.43
CA LYS A 217 -9.37 -15.28 -18.86
C LYS A 217 -7.93 -15.56 -19.30
N HIS A 218 -7.07 -15.89 -18.36
CA HIS A 218 -5.66 -16.15 -18.62
C HIS A 218 -5.45 -17.61 -19.01
N GLU A 219 -4.58 -17.86 -20.02
CA GLU A 219 -4.36 -19.21 -20.55
C GLU A 219 -3.57 -20.10 -19.57
N SER A 220 -2.60 -19.53 -18.84
CA SER A 220 -1.70 -20.22 -17.91
C SER A 220 -1.49 -19.38 -16.64
N PRO A 221 -2.49 -19.24 -15.75
CA PRO A 221 -2.37 -18.44 -14.52
C PRO A 221 -1.25 -18.93 -13.59
N GLU A 222 -0.94 -20.23 -13.61
CA GLU A 222 0.10 -20.88 -12.82
C GLU A 222 1.53 -20.42 -13.20
N ASP A 223 1.73 -19.91 -14.41
CA ASP A 223 3.02 -19.43 -14.90
C ASP A 223 3.31 -17.98 -14.51
N ILE A 224 2.34 -17.27 -13.93
CA ILE A 224 2.48 -15.88 -13.51
C ILE A 224 3.28 -15.81 -12.20
N GLU A 225 4.20 -14.86 -12.11
CA GLU A 225 4.84 -14.49 -10.84
C GLU A 225 3.99 -13.46 -10.08
N PHE A 226 3.59 -13.82 -8.89
CA PHE A 226 2.79 -12.96 -8.01
C PHE A 226 3.66 -12.26 -6.97
N TYR A 227 3.49 -10.94 -6.88
CA TYR A 227 4.14 -10.09 -5.90
C TYR A 227 3.09 -9.30 -5.13
N PHE A 228 3.00 -9.46 -3.81
CA PHE A 228 1.98 -8.74 -3.08
C PHE A 228 2.42 -8.32 -1.67
N CYS A 229 1.81 -7.23 -1.21
CA CYS A 229 1.97 -6.72 0.14
C CYS A 229 0.75 -5.89 0.51
N GLY A 230 0.23 -6.11 1.71
CA GLY A 230 -0.92 -5.39 2.21
C GLY A 230 -1.38 -5.85 3.59
N PRO A 231 -2.59 -5.45 4.00
CA PRO A 231 -3.16 -5.88 5.27
C PRO A 231 -3.23 -7.42 5.40
N PRO A 232 -3.10 -7.98 6.63
CA PRO A 232 -3.05 -9.44 6.83
C PRO A 232 -4.21 -10.21 6.19
N LEU A 233 -5.42 -9.67 6.23
CA LEU A 233 -6.58 -10.31 5.59
C LEU A 233 -6.48 -10.32 4.06
N MET A 234 -5.90 -9.28 3.46
CA MET A 234 -5.64 -9.25 2.02
C MET A 234 -4.56 -10.28 1.65
N ASN A 235 -3.42 -10.29 2.35
CA ASN A 235 -2.36 -11.26 2.11
C ASN A 235 -2.87 -12.70 2.21
N LYS A 236 -3.67 -13.01 3.24
CA LYS A 236 -4.30 -14.33 3.40
C LYS A 236 -5.20 -14.68 2.23
N ALA A 237 -6.03 -13.74 1.76
CA ALA A 237 -6.94 -13.97 0.64
C ALA A 237 -6.19 -14.17 -0.68
N VAL A 238 -5.10 -13.42 -0.89
CA VAL A 238 -4.24 -13.59 -2.07
C VAL A 238 -3.47 -14.92 -2.03
N LEU A 239 -2.95 -15.33 -0.86
CA LEU A 239 -2.32 -16.65 -0.69
C LEU A 239 -3.30 -17.79 -1.02
N GLN A 240 -4.54 -17.70 -0.54
CA GLN A 240 -5.56 -18.69 -0.90
C GLN A 240 -5.86 -18.68 -2.40
N MET A 241 -5.97 -17.49 -3.00
CA MET A 241 -6.19 -17.34 -4.44
C MET A 241 -5.09 -18.01 -5.26
N VAL A 242 -3.82 -17.75 -4.98
CA VAL A 242 -2.71 -18.34 -5.75
C VAL A 242 -2.63 -19.86 -5.58
N ASP A 243 -2.96 -20.40 -4.40
CA ASP A 243 -3.07 -21.82 -4.14
C ASP A 243 -4.21 -22.46 -4.95
N ASP A 244 -5.41 -21.86 -4.92
CA ASP A 244 -6.60 -22.33 -5.66
C ASP A 244 -6.38 -22.34 -7.18
N TRP A 245 -5.51 -21.46 -7.68
CA TRP A 245 -5.16 -21.36 -9.11
C TRP A 245 -3.91 -22.18 -9.48
N GLY A 246 -3.36 -22.97 -8.56
CA GLY A 246 -2.26 -23.89 -8.82
C GLY A 246 -0.92 -23.18 -9.07
N VAL A 247 -0.76 -21.94 -8.61
CA VAL A 247 0.50 -21.20 -8.73
C VAL A 247 1.56 -21.85 -7.84
N PRO A 248 2.71 -22.29 -8.39
CA PRO A 248 3.75 -22.91 -7.59
C PRO A 248 4.38 -21.90 -6.60
N PRO A 249 4.78 -22.35 -5.40
CA PRO A 249 5.31 -21.46 -4.36
C PRO A 249 6.50 -20.60 -4.81
N GLU A 250 7.31 -21.11 -5.73
CA GLU A 250 8.41 -20.37 -6.33
C GLU A 250 7.96 -19.18 -7.18
N ASN A 251 6.72 -19.14 -7.63
CA ASN A 251 6.14 -17.99 -8.35
C ASN A 251 5.42 -17.00 -7.42
N VAL A 252 5.50 -17.21 -6.11
CA VAL A 252 4.87 -16.35 -5.13
C VAL A 252 5.91 -15.64 -4.27
N ALA A 253 5.86 -14.32 -4.23
CA ALA A 253 6.68 -13.49 -3.36
C ALA A 253 5.79 -12.45 -2.66
N PHE A 254 5.93 -12.31 -1.36
CA PHE A 254 5.15 -11.35 -0.60
C PHE A 254 5.92 -10.82 0.60
N ASP A 255 5.51 -9.63 1.06
CA ASP A 255 5.99 -9.05 2.30
C ASP A 255 4.81 -8.97 3.29
N ASP A 256 5.09 -9.31 4.56
CA ASP A 256 4.09 -9.29 5.64
C ASP A 256 4.58 -8.37 6.75
N PHE A 257 3.82 -7.34 7.04
CA PHE A 257 4.17 -6.36 8.08
C PHE A 257 3.91 -6.87 9.51
N GLY A 258 3.46 -8.10 9.66
CA GLY A 258 3.03 -8.67 10.93
C GLY A 258 1.76 -8.02 11.47
N GLY A 259 0.87 -8.81 12.05
CA GLY A 259 -0.34 -8.34 12.74
C GLY A 259 -0.12 -8.29 14.25
#